data_db46f3f6b65ebd51a7c6e4faa196adf3
#
_entry.id   db46f3f6b65ebd51a7c6e4faa196adf3
#
_cell.length_a   1.000
_cell.length_b   1.000
_cell.length_c   1.000
_cell.angle_alpha   90.00
_cell.angle_beta   90.00
_cell.angle_gamma   90.00
#
_symmetry.space_group_name_H-M   'P 1'
#
loop_
_entity.id
_entity.type
_entity.pdbx_description
1 polymer ?
#
loop_
_entity_poly.entity_id
_entity_poly.type
_entity_poly.pdbx_seq_one_letter_code
_entity_poly.pdbx_strand_id
1 'polypeptide(L)'
;MSHSSYAHTVSDPTDIVNKLREQIGPVKQNVRTAFGKRMEECLSDLEAKDAAARANDPNVSLQHRLTASKMLVSAAYVYLDMIWMYLKTKGIDPSTHPVHAELERVHAYFDKLKKVGTPDLDKQSNRLRVDADASKRM
;
A
#
# COMPACT_ATOMS: atom_id res chain seq x y z
N MET A 1 50.17 24.62 -20.90
CA MET A 1 49.21 23.50 -20.87
C MET A 1 48.34 23.70 -19.65
N SER A 2 47.12 24.21 -19.84
CA SER A 2 46.23 24.59 -18.76
C SER A 2 45.48 23.35 -18.31
N HIS A 3 45.76 22.83 -17.14
CA HIS A 3 44.92 21.82 -16.48
C HIS A 3 43.61 22.49 -16.08
N SER A 4 42.59 22.27 -16.86
CA SER A 4 41.23 22.72 -16.59
C SER A 4 40.78 22.07 -15.30
N SER A 5 40.57 22.90 -14.28
CA SER A 5 40.09 22.51 -12.97
C SER A 5 38.57 22.19 -13.02
N TYR A 6 38.21 20.94 -13.30
CA TYR A 6 36.85 20.45 -13.12
C TYR A 6 36.49 20.18 -11.65
N ALA A 7 37.38 20.50 -10.72
CA ALA A 7 37.22 20.19 -9.30
C ALA A 7 36.21 21.09 -8.56
N HIS A 8 35.67 22.16 -9.19
CA HIS A 8 34.80 23.13 -8.51
C HIS A 8 33.29 22.96 -8.78
N THR A 9 32.86 21.96 -9.55
CA THR A 9 31.45 21.83 -9.94
C THR A 9 30.73 20.68 -9.24
N VAL A 10 31.40 19.84 -8.49
CA VAL A 10 30.76 18.79 -7.72
C VAL A 10 30.82 19.22 -6.25
N SER A 11 29.70 19.69 -5.71
CA SER A 11 29.54 19.91 -4.27
C SER A 11 29.77 18.59 -3.54
N ASP A 12 30.48 18.63 -2.40
CA ASP A 12 30.73 17.45 -1.57
C ASP A 12 29.38 16.74 -1.25
N PRO A 13 29.17 15.49 -1.65
CA PRO A 13 27.92 14.80 -1.44
C PRO A 13 27.70 14.37 0.03
N THR A 14 28.68 14.61 0.91
CA THR A 14 28.66 14.16 2.30
C THR A 14 27.44 14.67 3.06
N ASP A 15 27.09 15.94 2.88
CA ASP A 15 25.93 16.55 3.55
C ASP A 15 24.60 15.94 3.06
N ILE A 16 24.51 15.67 1.75
CA ILE A 16 23.33 15.04 1.16
C ILE A 16 23.20 13.61 1.67
N VAL A 17 24.28 12.86 1.72
CA VAL A 17 24.33 11.50 2.23
C VAL A 17 23.95 11.44 3.71
N ASN A 18 24.45 12.38 4.52
CA ASN A 18 24.11 12.45 5.94
C ASN A 18 22.63 12.78 6.16
N LYS A 19 22.06 13.75 5.45
CA LYS A 19 20.63 14.06 5.48
C LYS A 19 19.78 12.87 5.06
N LEU A 20 20.18 12.15 4.01
CA LEU A 20 19.49 10.96 3.57
C LEU A 20 19.53 9.85 4.64
N ARG A 21 20.68 9.65 5.30
CA ARG A 21 20.84 8.69 6.39
C ARG A 21 19.94 9.00 7.59
N GLU A 22 19.84 10.30 7.95
CA GLU A 22 18.92 10.76 9.00
C GLU A 22 17.45 10.50 8.65
N GLN A 23 17.05 10.75 7.40
CA GLN A 23 15.69 10.51 6.93
C GLN A 23 15.34 9.01 6.83
N ILE A 24 16.31 8.17 6.48
CA ILE A 24 16.13 6.70 6.41
C ILE A 24 15.99 6.07 7.82
N GLY A 25 16.57 6.67 8.85
CA GLY A 25 16.50 6.16 10.21
C GLY A 25 15.07 5.89 10.70
N PRO A 26 14.18 6.89 10.73
CA PRO A 26 12.78 6.73 11.09
C PRO A 26 12.02 5.72 10.22
N VAL A 27 12.27 5.73 8.90
CA VAL A 27 11.65 4.77 7.98
C VAL A 27 12.04 3.34 8.34
N LYS A 28 13.34 3.09 8.58
CA LYS A 28 13.85 1.78 8.99
C LYS A 28 13.23 1.33 10.31
N GLN A 29 13.05 2.24 11.28
CA GLN A 29 12.40 1.93 12.54
C GLN A 29 10.92 1.59 12.36
N ASN A 30 10.19 2.36 11.57
CA ASN A 30 8.78 2.10 11.26
C ASN A 30 8.60 0.76 10.53
N VAL A 31 9.46 0.46 9.57
CA VAL A 31 9.47 -0.83 8.88
C VAL A 31 9.74 -1.98 9.85
N ARG A 32 10.71 -1.85 10.76
CA ARG A 32 10.98 -2.87 11.79
C ARG A 32 9.80 -3.07 12.74
N THR A 33 9.11 -1.99 13.11
CA THR A 33 7.93 -2.07 13.97
C THR A 33 6.75 -2.72 13.24
N ALA A 34 6.54 -2.36 11.98
CA ALA A 34 5.44 -2.89 11.17
C ALA A 34 5.66 -4.34 10.73
N PHE A 35 6.92 -4.71 10.39
CA PHE A 35 7.29 -6.03 9.88
C PHE A 35 8.17 -6.84 10.85
N GLY A 36 8.30 -6.40 12.09
CA GLY A 36 9.07 -7.10 13.11
C GLY A 36 8.48 -8.43 13.54
N LYS A 37 7.18 -8.61 13.35
CA LYS A 37 6.50 -9.89 13.39
C LYS A 37 6.51 -10.52 12.01
N ARG A 38 6.49 -11.84 11.94
CA ARG A 38 6.26 -12.56 10.69
C ARG A 38 4.93 -12.13 10.09
N MET A 39 4.86 -12.00 8.78
CA MET A 39 3.61 -11.64 8.11
C MET A 39 2.48 -12.62 8.44
N GLU A 40 2.82 -13.91 8.58
CA GLU A 40 1.89 -14.96 8.99
C GLU A 40 1.28 -14.71 10.38
N GLU A 41 2.10 -14.25 11.35
CA GLU A 41 1.62 -13.90 12.69
C GLU A 41 0.67 -12.69 12.65
N CYS A 42 1.01 -11.67 11.86
CA CYS A 42 0.15 -10.50 11.68
C CYS A 42 -1.19 -10.86 11.01
N LEU A 43 -1.16 -11.75 10.03
CA LEU A 43 -2.37 -12.25 9.37
C LEU A 43 -3.21 -13.10 10.33
N SER A 44 -2.59 -14.01 11.07
CA SER A 44 -3.24 -14.82 12.10
C SER A 44 -3.92 -13.97 13.17
N ASP A 45 -3.24 -12.91 13.66
CA ASP A 45 -3.82 -11.96 14.61
C ASP A 45 -5.04 -11.22 14.04
N LEU A 46 -5.00 -10.87 12.75
CA LEU A 46 -6.12 -10.23 12.07
C LEU A 46 -7.28 -11.18 11.83
N GLU A 47 -6.99 -12.44 11.47
CA GLU A 47 -8.00 -13.48 11.31
C GLU A 47 -8.70 -13.83 12.62
N ALA A 48 -7.95 -13.90 13.73
CA ALA A 48 -8.51 -14.12 15.05
C ALA A 48 -9.44 -12.96 15.47
N LYS A 49 -9.04 -11.71 15.19
CA LYS A 49 -9.89 -10.54 15.43
C LYS A 49 -11.13 -10.53 14.54
N ASP A 50 -11.01 -10.96 13.28
CA ASP A 50 -12.14 -11.08 12.37
C ASP A 50 -13.14 -12.15 12.85
N ALA A 51 -12.66 -13.29 13.30
CA ALA A 51 -13.49 -14.35 13.83
C ALA A 51 -14.27 -13.91 15.09
N ALA A 52 -13.63 -13.18 15.99
CA ALA A 52 -14.28 -12.61 17.18
C ALA A 52 -15.30 -11.52 16.82
N ALA A 53 -14.99 -10.69 15.81
CA ALA A 53 -15.87 -9.61 15.36
C ALA A 53 -17.11 -10.10 14.60
N ARG A 54 -17.02 -11.21 13.86
CA ARG A 54 -18.16 -11.80 13.12
C ARG A 54 -19.35 -12.13 14.01
N ALA A 55 -19.08 -12.53 15.23
CA ALA A 55 -20.13 -12.88 16.20
C ALA A 55 -20.86 -11.63 16.71
N ASN A 56 -20.22 -10.45 16.70
CA ASN A 56 -20.71 -9.25 17.35
C ASN A 56 -21.13 -8.15 16.37
N ASP A 57 -20.34 -7.87 15.33
CA ASP A 57 -20.59 -6.81 14.36
C ASP A 57 -19.97 -7.14 12.99
N PRO A 58 -20.80 -7.36 11.95
CA PRO A 58 -20.33 -7.66 10.60
C PRO A 58 -19.54 -6.51 9.95
N ASN A 59 -19.77 -5.26 10.35
CA ASN A 59 -19.02 -4.11 9.81
C ASN A 59 -17.59 -4.09 10.34
N VAL A 60 -17.39 -4.41 11.61
CA VAL A 60 -16.05 -4.52 12.21
C VAL A 60 -15.27 -5.67 11.56
N SER A 61 -15.91 -6.81 11.31
CA SER A 61 -15.33 -7.92 10.55
C SER A 61 -14.88 -7.50 9.16
N LEU A 62 -15.71 -6.75 8.42
CA LEU A 62 -15.33 -6.24 7.10
C LEU A 62 -14.09 -5.33 7.16
N GLN A 63 -13.98 -4.47 8.18
CA GLN A 63 -12.84 -3.58 8.38
C GLN A 63 -11.54 -4.36 8.65
N HIS A 64 -11.59 -5.43 9.46
CA HIS A 64 -10.42 -6.28 9.72
C HIS A 64 -9.93 -6.98 8.44
N ARG A 65 -10.85 -7.53 7.65
CA ARG A 65 -10.54 -8.17 6.36
C ARG A 65 -9.97 -7.18 5.36
N LEU A 66 -10.53 -5.97 5.30
CA LEU A 66 -10.03 -4.90 4.44
C LEU A 66 -8.61 -4.48 4.86
N THR A 67 -8.35 -4.40 6.17
CA THR A 67 -7.02 -4.07 6.72
C THR A 67 -5.99 -5.16 6.37
N ALA A 68 -6.34 -6.44 6.52
CA ALA A 68 -5.49 -7.55 6.11
C ALA A 68 -5.17 -7.50 4.61
N SER A 69 -6.17 -7.25 3.77
CA SER A 69 -5.99 -7.13 2.32
C SER A 69 -5.10 -5.94 1.95
N LYS A 70 -5.28 -4.79 2.60
CA LYS A 70 -4.41 -3.62 2.41
C LYS A 70 -2.96 -3.92 2.78
N MET A 71 -2.74 -4.62 3.88
CA MET A 71 -1.40 -5.01 4.33
C MET A 71 -0.71 -5.91 3.30
N LEU A 72 -1.40 -6.93 2.78
CA LEU A 72 -0.85 -7.85 1.77
C LEU A 72 -0.50 -7.12 0.47
N VAL A 73 -1.40 -6.28 -0.03
CA VAL A 73 -1.18 -5.52 -1.28
C VAL A 73 -0.04 -4.51 -1.10
N SER A 74 0.06 -3.87 0.07
CA SER A 74 1.18 -2.95 0.36
C SER A 74 2.51 -3.69 0.44
N ALA A 75 2.56 -4.88 1.04
CA ALA A 75 3.78 -5.70 1.09
C ALA A 75 4.21 -6.15 -0.32
N ALA A 76 3.27 -6.57 -1.16
CA ALA A 76 3.53 -6.93 -2.55
C ALA A 76 4.09 -5.74 -3.34
N TYR A 77 3.50 -4.54 -3.16
CA TYR A 77 3.99 -3.32 -3.79
C TYR A 77 5.44 -3.02 -3.43
N VAL A 78 5.76 -3.02 -2.12
CA VAL A 78 7.12 -2.75 -1.63
C VAL A 78 8.12 -3.77 -2.20
N TYR A 79 7.75 -5.05 -2.28
CA TYR A 79 8.61 -6.09 -2.83
C TYR A 79 8.90 -5.87 -4.32
N LEU A 80 7.88 -5.56 -5.12
CA LEU A 80 8.02 -5.29 -6.55
C LEU A 80 8.82 -4.00 -6.79
N ASP A 81 8.63 -2.99 -5.95
CA ASP A 81 9.38 -1.73 -6.03
C ASP A 81 10.87 -1.93 -5.73
N MET A 82 11.21 -2.80 -4.77
CA MET A 82 12.60 -3.20 -4.54
C MET A 82 13.22 -3.90 -5.77
N ILE A 83 12.47 -4.76 -6.46
CA ILE A 83 12.93 -5.38 -7.70
C ILE A 83 13.15 -4.31 -8.77
N TRP A 84 12.21 -3.38 -8.91
CA TRP A 84 12.32 -2.25 -9.83
C TRP A 84 13.61 -1.44 -9.60
N MET A 85 13.86 -1.05 -8.35
CA MET A 85 15.08 -0.34 -7.98
C MET A 85 16.34 -1.16 -8.26
N TYR A 86 16.31 -2.45 -7.96
CA TYR A 86 17.44 -3.34 -8.26
C TYR A 86 17.75 -3.39 -9.76
N LEU A 87 16.75 -3.54 -10.63
CA LEU A 87 16.94 -3.51 -12.09
C LEU A 87 17.56 -2.20 -12.55
N LYS A 88 17.10 -1.06 -12.01
CA LYS A 88 17.69 0.26 -12.28
C LYS A 88 19.17 0.32 -11.90
N THR A 89 19.58 -0.25 -10.76
CA THR A 89 20.99 -0.31 -10.36
C THR A 89 21.85 -1.17 -11.30
N LYS A 90 21.21 -2.12 -12.01
CA LYS A 90 21.88 -2.96 -13.01
C LYS A 90 21.88 -2.36 -14.42
N GLY A 91 21.30 -1.17 -14.60
CA GLY A 91 21.18 -0.53 -15.91
C GLY A 91 20.15 -1.20 -16.82
N ILE A 92 19.28 -2.07 -16.27
CA ILE A 92 18.19 -2.73 -17.00
C ILE A 92 16.96 -1.82 -16.92
N ASP A 93 16.29 -1.64 -18.07
CA ASP A 93 15.02 -0.90 -18.08
C ASP A 93 13.90 -1.76 -17.50
N PRO A 94 13.33 -1.39 -16.33
CA PRO A 94 12.27 -2.20 -15.73
C PRO A 94 10.96 -2.18 -16.51
N SER A 95 10.76 -1.20 -17.43
CA SER A 95 9.54 -1.10 -18.23
C SER A 95 9.39 -2.29 -19.21
N THR A 96 10.50 -2.88 -19.61
CA THR A 96 10.53 -4.09 -20.46
C THR A 96 10.51 -5.39 -19.66
N HIS A 97 10.63 -5.31 -18.35
CA HIS A 97 10.70 -6.46 -17.46
C HIS A 97 9.29 -6.83 -16.94
N PRO A 98 8.99 -8.12 -16.70
CA PRO A 98 7.70 -8.56 -16.16
C PRO A 98 7.25 -7.87 -14.87
N VAL A 99 8.18 -7.30 -14.09
CA VAL A 99 7.87 -6.51 -12.88
C VAL A 99 6.92 -5.35 -13.14
N HIS A 100 6.95 -4.77 -14.34
CA HIS A 100 6.04 -3.69 -14.72
C HIS A 100 4.58 -4.16 -14.72
N ALA A 101 4.30 -5.28 -15.37
CA ALA A 101 2.96 -5.84 -15.44
C ALA A 101 2.43 -6.24 -14.03
N GLU A 102 3.31 -6.74 -13.16
CA GLU A 102 2.93 -7.05 -11.77
C GLU A 102 2.66 -5.79 -10.95
N LEU A 103 3.42 -4.70 -11.14
CA LEU A 103 3.13 -3.42 -10.50
C LEU A 103 1.78 -2.86 -10.95
N GLU A 104 1.44 -2.90 -12.24
CA GLU A 104 0.12 -2.50 -12.73
C GLU A 104 -1.00 -3.33 -12.10
N ARG A 105 -0.78 -4.64 -11.95
CA ARG A 105 -1.73 -5.53 -11.26
C ARG A 105 -1.94 -5.12 -9.81
N VAL A 106 -0.87 -4.81 -9.08
CA VAL A 106 -0.95 -4.35 -7.70
C VAL A 106 -1.65 -2.99 -7.60
N HIS A 107 -1.40 -2.06 -8.51
CA HIS A 107 -2.15 -0.80 -8.59
C HIS A 107 -3.66 -1.02 -8.77
N ALA A 108 -4.05 -1.95 -9.65
CA ALA A 108 -5.45 -2.30 -9.83
C ALA A 108 -6.09 -2.88 -8.54
N TYR A 109 -5.32 -3.59 -7.71
CA TYR A 109 -5.80 -4.03 -6.39
C TYR A 109 -5.96 -2.88 -5.41
N PHE A 110 -5.05 -1.90 -5.38
CA PHE A 110 -5.25 -0.69 -4.56
C PHE A 110 -6.53 0.06 -4.92
N ASP A 111 -6.83 0.19 -6.21
CA ASP A 111 -8.07 0.84 -6.66
C ASP A 111 -9.32 0.07 -6.24
N LYS A 112 -9.28 -1.26 -6.30
CA LYS A 112 -10.37 -2.10 -5.77
C LYS A 112 -10.55 -1.92 -4.26
N LEU A 113 -9.46 -1.90 -3.49
CA LEU A 113 -9.49 -1.70 -2.05
C LEU A 113 -10.00 -0.30 -1.66
N LYS A 114 -9.66 0.73 -2.44
CA LYS A 114 -10.23 2.08 -2.28
C LYS A 114 -11.75 2.06 -2.44
N LYS A 115 -12.25 1.46 -3.52
CA LYS A 115 -13.69 1.39 -3.81
C LYS A 115 -14.48 0.65 -2.73
N VAL A 116 -13.90 -0.41 -2.15
CA VAL A 116 -14.53 -1.15 -1.06
C VAL A 116 -14.49 -0.36 0.26
N GLY A 117 -13.42 0.41 0.50
CA GLY A 117 -13.24 1.18 1.73
C GLY A 117 -13.99 2.50 1.78
N THR A 118 -14.46 3.03 0.66
CA THR A 118 -15.37 4.18 0.60
C THR A 118 -16.79 3.63 0.57
N PRO A 119 -17.63 3.88 1.60
CA PRO A 119 -19.05 3.62 1.46
C PRO A 119 -19.56 4.46 0.29
N ASP A 120 -20.08 3.77 -0.72
CA ASP A 120 -20.71 4.39 -1.88
C ASP A 120 -21.96 5.13 -1.38
N LEU A 121 -21.81 6.42 -1.04
CA LEU A 121 -22.93 7.28 -0.67
C LEU A 121 -23.96 7.35 -1.80
N ASP A 122 -23.53 7.15 -3.05
CA ASP A 122 -24.40 7.11 -4.21
C ASP A 122 -25.21 5.81 -4.34
N LYS A 123 -24.72 4.68 -3.78
CA LYS A 123 -25.50 3.42 -3.76
C LYS A 123 -26.53 3.38 -2.66
N GLN A 124 -26.41 4.21 -1.62
CA GLN A 124 -27.47 4.35 -0.61
C GLN A 124 -28.71 5.05 -1.15
N SER A 125 -28.57 5.92 -2.16
CA SER A 125 -29.71 6.60 -2.79
C SER A 125 -30.52 5.68 -3.71
N ASN A 126 -29.94 4.57 -4.16
CA ASN A 126 -30.58 3.62 -5.08
C ASN A 126 -31.06 2.32 -4.39
N ARG A 127 -30.98 2.23 -3.06
CA ARG A 127 -31.74 1.22 -2.31
C ARG A 127 -33.20 1.60 -2.41
N LEU A 128 -33.96 0.72 -3.08
CA LEU A 128 -35.40 0.77 -3.23
C LEU A 128 -36.06 1.62 -2.15
N ARG A 129 -36.43 2.85 -2.49
CA ARG A 129 -37.39 3.61 -1.75
C ARG A 129 -38.67 2.81 -1.86
N VAL A 130 -38.98 2.04 -0.83
CA VAL A 130 -40.27 1.40 -0.68
C VAL A 130 -41.26 2.57 -0.68
N ASP A 131 -42.07 2.63 -1.74
CA ASP A 131 -43.07 3.65 -1.89
C ASP A 131 -44.11 3.43 -0.80
N ALA A 132 -43.99 4.21 0.29
CA ALA A 132 -44.86 4.12 1.45
C ALA A 132 -46.34 4.37 1.07
N ASP A 133 -46.58 5.02 -0.07
CA ASP A 133 -47.93 5.25 -0.59
C ASP A 133 -48.53 4.03 -1.30
N ALA A 134 -47.68 3.13 -1.82
CA ALA A 134 -48.16 1.88 -2.41
C ALA A 134 -48.64 0.89 -1.34
N SER A 135 -48.07 0.92 -0.12
CA SER A 135 -48.47 0.05 0.98
C SER A 135 -49.76 0.49 1.70
N LYS A 136 -50.26 1.71 1.46
CA LYS A 136 -51.52 2.20 2.03
C LYS A 136 -52.77 1.90 1.18
N ARG A 137 -52.58 1.30 0.00
CA ARG A 137 -53.69 0.98 -0.93
C ARG A 137 -54.16 -0.49 -0.86
N MET A 138 -53.60 -1.27 0.05
CA MET A 138 -54.12 -2.59 0.47
C MET A 138 -54.73 -2.46 1.84
#